data_6fbcf480954b9fdd8b78bf3aa46d34a6
#
_entry.id   6fbcf480954b9fdd8b78bf3aa46d34a6
#
_cell.length_a   1.000
_cell.length_b   1.000
_cell.length_c   1.000
_cell.angle_alpha   90.00
_cell.angle_beta   90.00
_cell.angle_gamma   90.00
#
_symmetry.space_group_name_H-M   'P 1'
#
loop_
_entity.id
_entity.type
_entity.pdbx_description
1 polymer ?
#
loop_
_entity_poly.entity_id
_entity_poly.type
_entity_poly.pdbx_seq_one_letter_code
_entity_poly.pdbx_strand_id
1 'polypeptide(L)'
;MSSMSMILYVKTGCPWCHLAEVYLDKHGYKYKEVDVRRDPVAFNELKRISGQTYTPTLAIGDLFLPDFGPDELEDFLKEHNILP
;
A
#
# COMPACT_ATOMS: atom_id res chain seq x y z
N MET A 1 -3.14 14.11 -18.50
CA MET A 1 -2.26 13.66 -17.43
C MET A 1 -2.83 12.45 -16.74
N SER A 2 -2.07 11.42 -16.61
CA SER A 2 -2.53 10.21 -15.97
C SER A 2 -2.18 10.23 -14.48
N SER A 3 -3.09 9.77 -13.65
CA SER A 3 -2.81 9.51 -12.26
C SER A 3 -2.47 8.04 -12.12
N MET A 4 -1.46 7.76 -11.31
CA MET A 4 -1.08 6.38 -11.05
C MET A 4 -2.06 5.77 -10.06
N SER A 5 -2.49 4.56 -10.35
CA SER A 5 -3.35 3.82 -9.44
C SER A 5 -2.54 3.36 -8.25
N MET A 6 -3.06 3.61 -7.07
CA MET A 6 -2.44 3.22 -5.82
C MET A 6 -3.28 2.14 -5.16
N ILE A 7 -2.67 1.03 -4.81
CA ILE A 7 -3.35 -0.08 -4.15
C ILE A 7 -2.65 -0.35 -2.84
N LEU A 8 -3.42 -0.37 -1.75
CA LEU A 8 -2.91 -0.71 -0.43
C LEU A 8 -3.44 -2.08 -0.03
N TYR A 9 -2.53 -3.03 0.07
CA TYR A 9 -2.86 -4.38 0.54
C TYR A 9 -2.81 -4.41 2.05
N VAL A 10 -3.90 -4.84 2.67
CA VAL A 10 -4.05 -4.85 4.12
C VAL A 10 -4.56 -6.20 4.60
N LYS A 11 -4.54 -6.39 5.93
CA LYS A 11 -5.19 -7.51 6.60
C LYS A 11 -6.05 -6.97 7.72
N THR A 12 -7.24 -7.52 7.88
CA THR A 12 -8.11 -7.15 8.99
C THR A 12 -7.36 -7.34 10.31
N GLY A 13 -7.38 -6.32 11.17
CA GLY A 13 -6.73 -6.39 12.47
C GLY A 13 -5.25 -6.04 12.47
N CYS A 14 -4.74 -5.51 11.39
CA CYS A 14 -3.33 -5.14 11.26
C CYS A 14 -3.12 -3.69 11.73
N PRO A 15 -2.42 -3.46 12.85
CA PRO A 15 -2.21 -2.09 13.33
C PRO A 15 -1.40 -1.22 12.39
N TRP A 16 -0.36 -1.78 11.77
CA TRP A 16 0.47 -1.05 10.82
C TRP A 16 -0.30 -0.68 9.56
N CYS A 17 -1.25 -1.53 9.15
CA CYS A 17 -2.13 -1.22 8.02
C CYS A 17 -3.00 0.00 8.35
N HIS A 18 -3.51 0.06 9.57
CA HIS A 18 -4.31 1.20 10.01
C HIS A 18 -3.50 2.50 9.98
N LEU A 19 -2.24 2.45 10.44
CA LEU A 19 -1.38 3.61 10.42
C LEU A 19 -1.11 4.09 8.99
N ALA A 20 -0.96 3.16 8.05
CA ALA A 20 -0.78 3.50 6.64
C ALA A 20 -2.02 4.20 6.09
N GLU A 21 -3.21 3.70 6.42
CA GLU A 21 -4.46 4.31 6.00
C GLU A 21 -4.60 5.72 6.54
N VAL A 22 -4.30 5.91 7.82
CA VAL A 22 -4.38 7.22 8.46
C VAL A 22 -3.45 8.21 7.76
N TYR A 23 -2.22 7.79 7.47
CA TYR A 23 -1.27 8.65 6.79
C TYR A 23 -1.77 9.07 5.41
N LEU A 24 -2.18 8.10 4.61
CA LEU A 24 -2.63 8.37 3.24
C LEU A 24 -3.88 9.26 3.23
N ASP A 25 -4.82 9.00 4.12
CA ASP A 25 -6.05 9.80 4.21
C ASP A 25 -5.75 11.22 4.65
N LYS A 26 -4.87 11.37 5.65
CA LYS A 26 -4.51 12.69 6.19
C LYS A 26 -3.84 13.57 5.13
N HIS A 27 -3.06 12.96 4.25
CA HIS A 27 -2.33 13.70 3.23
C HIS A 27 -3.04 13.76 1.90
N GLY A 28 -4.29 13.32 1.83
CA GLY A 28 -5.12 13.49 0.65
C GLY A 28 -4.87 12.52 -0.48
N TYR A 29 -4.19 11.42 -0.20
CA TYR A 29 -3.97 10.39 -1.22
C TYR A 29 -5.22 9.56 -1.45
N LYS A 30 -5.46 9.21 -2.70
CA LYS A 30 -6.55 8.30 -3.08
C LYS A 30 -5.94 6.95 -3.41
N TYR A 31 -6.56 5.90 -2.91
CA TYR A 31 -6.03 4.55 -3.08
C TYR A 31 -7.16 3.54 -2.98
N LYS A 32 -6.93 2.37 -3.56
CA LYS A 32 -7.84 1.25 -3.42
C LYS A 32 -7.31 0.35 -2.30
N GLU A 33 -8.15 0.08 -1.32
CA GLU A 33 -7.78 -0.81 -0.22
C GLU A 33 -8.24 -2.22 -0.53
N VAL A 34 -7.35 -3.19 -0.35
CA VAL A 34 -7.65 -4.60 -0.64
C VAL A 34 -7.24 -5.44 0.56
N ASP A 35 -8.21 -6.13 1.15
CA ASP A 35 -7.95 -7.01 2.29
C ASP A 35 -7.63 -8.42 1.79
N VAL A 36 -6.37 -8.81 1.93
CA VAL A 36 -5.92 -10.08 1.38
C VAL A 36 -6.35 -11.29 2.19
N ARG A 37 -6.90 -11.08 3.39
CA ARG A 37 -7.49 -12.18 4.15
C ARG A 37 -8.87 -12.55 3.62
N ARG A 38 -9.55 -11.58 3.01
CA ARG A 38 -10.90 -11.78 2.46
C ARG A 38 -10.89 -12.14 0.99
N ASP A 39 -9.77 -11.88 0.31
CA ASP A 39 -9.70 -12.04 -1.13
C ASP A 39 -8.48 -12.88 -1.49
N PRO A 40 -8.68 -14.19 -1.75
CA PRO A 40 -7.56 -15.08 -2.11
C PRO A 40 -6.85 -14.68 -3.39
N VAL A 41 -7.55 -14.08 -4.34
CA VAL A 41 -6.93 -13.62 -5.58
C VAL A 41 -5.96 -12.47 -5.27
N ALA A 42 -6.40 -11.54 -4.42
CA ALA A 42 -5.55 -10.43 -4.00
C ALA A 42 -4.35 -10.92 -3.19
N PHE A 43 -4.52 -11.94 -2.37
CA PHE A 43 -3.43 -12.52 -1.61
C PHE A 43 -2.35 -13.08 -2.55
N ASN A 44 -2.77 -13.82 -3.56
CA ASN A 44 -1.85 -14.36 -4.56
C ASN A 44 -1.18 -13.26 -5.37
N GLU A 45 -1.91 -12.20 -5.68
CA GLU A 45 -1.37 -11.06 -6.40
C GLU A 45 -0.28 -10.37 -5.57
N LEU A 46 -0.54 -10.16 -4.27
CA LEU A 46 0.44 -9.58 -3.37
C LEU A 46 1.73 -10.39 -3.37
N LYS A 47 1.61 -11.70 -3.27
CA LYS A 47 2.75 -12.60 -3.27
C LYS A 47 3.50 -12.52 -4.60
N ARG A 48 2.77 -12.43 -5.71
CA ARG A 48 3.36 -12.38 -7.05
C ARG A 48 4.17 -11.10 -7.25
N ILE A 49 3.62 -9.94 -6.86
CA ILE A 49 4.26 -8.66 -7.15
C ILE A 49 5.37 -8.30 -6.16
N SER A 50 5.29 -8.79 -4.93
CA SER A 50 6.25 -8.37 -3.89
C SER A 50 7.12 -9.51 -3.36
N GLY A 51 6.82 -10.75 -3.73
CA GLY A 51 7.61 -11.90 -3.27
C GLY A 51 7.40 -12.24 -1.80
N GLN A 52 6.43 -11.61 -1.14
CA GLN A 52 6.15 -11.84 0.27
C GLN A 52 4.67 -11.59 0.53
N THR A 53 4.20 -11.83 1.76
CA THR A 53 2.79 -11.71 2.08
C THR A 53 2.52 -10.82 3.29
N TYR A 54 3.47 -10.01 3.70
CA TYR A 54 3.28 -9.09 4.81
C TYR A 54 2.48 -7.88 4.39
N THR A 55 1.79 -7.29 5.35
CA THR A 55 1.02 -6.07 5.15
C THR A 55 1.42 -5.04 6.20
N PRO A 56 1.27 -3.74 5.93
CA PRO A 56 0.76 -3.21 4.68
C PRO A 56 1.78 -3.32 3.54
N THR A 57 1.28 -3.43 2.32
CA THR A 57 2.11 -3.34 1.11
C THR A 57 1.43 -2.37 0.17
N LEU A 58 2.18 -1.41 -0.33
CA LEU A 58 1.69 -0.39 -1.25
C LEU A 58 2.19 -0.68 -2.65
N ALA A 59 1.29 -0.65 -3.62
CA ALA A 59 1.65 -0.84 -5.02
C ALA A 59 1.21 0.38 -5.83
N ILE A 60 2.13 0.94 -6.61
CA ILE A 60 1.86 2.09 -7.47
C ILE A 60 2.56 1.84 -8.80
N GLY A 61 1.77 1.51 -9.84
CA GLY A 61 2.36 1.13 -11.11
C GLY A 61 3.29 -0.07 -10.94
N ASP A 62 4.54 0.09 -11.33
CA ASP A 62 5.56 -0.95 -11.19
C ASP A 62 6.31 -0.89 -9.86
N LEU A 63 6.01 0.11 -9.05
CA LEU A 63 6.67 0.28 -7.75
C LEU A 63 5.88 -0.40 -6.66
N PHE A 64 6.59 -0.91 -5.67
CA PHE A 64 5.90 -1.42 -4.48
C PHE A 64 6.76 -1.19 -3.24
N LEU A 65 6.08 -1.03 -2.11
CA LEU A 65 6.72 -0.86 -0.80
C LEU A 65 6.11 -1.89 0.14
N PRO A 66 6.83 -2.96 0.47
CA PRO A 66 6.30 -4.01 1.33
C PRO A 66 6.63 -3.77 2.79
N ASP A 67 5.72 -4.20 3.67
CA ASP A 67 5.96 -4.31 5.11
C ASP A 67 6.56 -3.03 5.69
N PHE A 68 5.80 -1.94 5.64
CA PHE A 68 6.31 -0.61 5.99
C PHE A 68 5.56 0.02 7.15
N GLY A 69 6.23 1.00 7.78
CA GLY A 69 5.59 1.91 8.73
C GLY A 69 5.43 3.30 8.12
N PRO A 70 4.81 4.26 8.86
CA PRO A 70 4.55 5.60 8.32
C PRO A 70 5.81 6.36 7.87
N ASP A 71 6.92 6.21 8.60
CA ASP A 71 8.16 6.90 8.24
C ASP A 71 8.70 6.41 6.91
N GLU A 72 8.67 5.11 6.71
CA GLU A 72 9.11 4.49 5.46
C GLU A 72 8.20 4.87 4.31
N LEU A 73 6.90 4.97 4.58
CA LEU A 73 5.92 5.40 3.59
C LEU A 73 6.20 6.83 3.15
N GLU A 74 6.46 7.72 4.09
CA GLU A 74 6.77 9.11 3.79
C GLU A 74 8.01 9.22 2.91
N ASP A 75 9.08 8.52 3.28
CA ASP A 75 10.32 8.52 2.52
C ASP A 75 10.11 7.99 1.11
N PHE A 76 9.34 6.91 0.97
CA PHE A 76 9.06 6.30 -0.33
C PHE A 76 8.32 7.27 -1.25
N LEU A 77 7.29 7.93 -0.72
CA LEU A 77 6.50 8.87 -1.51
C LEU A 77 7.33 10.07 -1.95
N LYS A 78 8.19 10.57 -1.06
CA LYS A 78 9.07 11.69 -1.40
C LYS A 78 10.13 11.29 -2.41
N GLU A 79 10.74 10.14 -2.23
CA GLU A 79 11.80 9.65 -3.10
C GLU A 79 11.32 9.50 -4.54
N HIS A 80 10.09 9.06 -4.72
CA HIS A 80 9.51 8.81 -6.04
C HIS A 80 8.64 9.96 -6.55
N ASN A 81 8.62 11.09 -5.83
CA ASN A 81 7.82 12.28 -6.19
C ASN A 81 6.35 11.95 -6.40
N ILE A 82 5.80 11.11 -5.52
CA ILE A 82 4.40 10.70 -5.61
C ILE A 82 3.58 11.67 -4.78
N LEU A 83 2.77 12.47 -5.47
CA LEU A 83 1.93 13.49 -4.84
C LEU A 83 0.48 13.03 -4.81
N PRO A 84 -0.31 13.54 -3.84
CA PRO A 84 -1.73 13.18 -3.75
C PRO A 84 -2.57 13.72 -4.89
#